data_6dda3800ee5a6ef86fdf15ddf762e357
#
_entry.id   6dda3800ee5a6ef86fdf15ddf762e357
#
_cell.length_a   1.000
_cell.length_b   1.000
_cell.length_c   1.000
_cell.angle_alpha   90.00
_cell.angle_beta   90.00
_cell.angle_gamma   90.00
#
_symmetry.space_group_name_H-M   'P 1'
#
loop_
_entity.id
_entity.type
_entity.pdbx_description
1 polymer ?
#
loop_
_entity_poly.entity_id
_entity_poly.type
_entity_poly.pdbx_seq_one_letter_code
_entity_poly.pdbx_strand_id
1 'polypeptide(L)'
;MSNKKILFLVNVDWFFVSHRLGIARAAIEKGYEVHLATTVTNQASIIKDTGLILHELQMSRSGSRIIGNLKTLIAIIKIFREVNPRLVHLVTIKPIILGGIAARFTKIHGVIAAVSGLGSSFLDNGIYGK
;
A
#
# COMPACT_ATOMS: atom_id res chain seq x y z
N MET A 1 -2.46 -13.32 21.22
CA MET A 1 -1.76 -12.08 20.87
C MET A 1 -2.35 -11.48 19.65
N SER A 2 -2.70 -10.27 19.73
CA SER A 2 -3.24 -9.61 18.56
C SER A 2 -2.11 -9.20 17.62
N ASN A 3 -2.37 -9.37 16.35
CA ASN A 3 -1.44 -8.94 15.32
C ASN A 3 -1.68 -7.45 15.08
N LYS A 4 -0.67 -6.64 15.36
CA LYS A 4 -0.78 -5.19 15.19
C LYS A 4 0.08 -4.67 14.05
N LYS A 5 0.14 -5.42 12.99
CA LYS A 5 0.89 -5.01 11.81
C LYS A 5 -0.04 -4.48 10.74
N ILE A 6 0.28 -3.31 10.22
CA ILE A 6 -0.44 -2.69 9.12
C ILE A 6 0.55 -2.46 8.00
N LEU A 7 0.16 -2.78 6.78
CA LEU A 7 1.00 -2.54 5.63
C LEU A 7 0.28 -1.64 4.64
N PHE A 8 0.93 -0.54 4.29
CA PHE A 8 0.46 0.33 3.22
C PHE A 8 1.14 -0.07 1.92
N LEU A 9 0.38 -0.22 0.87
CA LEU A 9 0.91 -0.46 -0.47
C LEU A 9 0.56 0.74 -1.32
N VAL A 10 1.57 1.49 -1.73
CA VAL A 10 1.38 2.75 -2.43
C VAL A 10 2.28 2.77 -3.65
N ASN A 11 1.82 3.39 -4.70
CA ASN A 11 2.52 3.43 -5.98
C ASN A 11 3.91 4.05 -5.89
N VAL A 12 4.03 5.17 -5.20
CA VAL A 12 5.30 5.90 -5.12
C VAL A 12 5.38 6.62 -3.78
N ASP A 13 6.60 6.78 -3.27
CA ASP A 13 6.81 7.26 -1.91
C ASP A 13 6.32 8.68 -1.65
N TRP A 14 6.50 9.61 -2.59
CA TRP A 14 6.06 10.98 -2.34
C TRP A 14 4.53 11.06 -2.21
N PHE A 15 3.82 10.20 -2.89
CA PHE A 15 2.36 10.17 -2.76
C PHE A 15 1.96 9.74 -1.35
N PHE A 16 2.65 8.73 -0.83
CA PHE A 16 2.40 8.29 0.55
C PHE A 16 2.65 9.42 1.54
N VAL A 17 3.79 10.09 1.40
CA VAL A 17 4.14 11.17 2.33
C VAL A 17 3.10 12.28 2.27
N SER A 18 2.63 12.61 1.07
CA SER A 18 1.67 13.69 0.91
C SER A 18 0.28 13.37 1.43
N HIS A 19 -0.12 12.12 1.33
CA HIS A 19 -1.53 11.78 1.56
C HIS A 19 -1.79 10.82 2.71
N ARG A 20 -0.82 10.01 3.10
CA ARG A 20 -1.07 8.94 4.07
C ARG A 20 -0.15 8.93 5.28
N LEU A 21 0.87 9.76 5.28
CA LEU A 21 1.85 9.76 6.38
C LEU A 21 1.20 10.06 7.73
N GLY A 22 0.23 10.96 7.74
CA GLY A 22 -0.46 11.29 8.98
C GLY A 22 -1.20 10.11 9.59
N ILE A 23 -1.85 9.31 8.72
CA ILE A 23 -2.55 8.11 9.17
C ILE A 23 -1.55 7.10 9.73
N ALA A 24 -0.43 6.95 9.05
CA ALA A 24 0.60 6.01 9.48
C ALA A 24 1.19 6.42 10.83
N ARG A 25 1.45 7.71 11.02
CA ARG A 25 1.95 8.21 12.29
C ARG A 25 0.98 7.94 13.42
N ALA A 26 -0.31 8.18 13.16
CA ALA A 26 -1.33 7.93 14.16
C ALA A 26 -1.37 6.46 14.55
N ALA A 27 -1.21 5.57 13.58
CA ALA A 27 -1.19 4.14 13.85
C ALA A 27 0.01 3.75 14.70
N ILE A 28 1.17 4.32 14.40
CA ILE A 28 2.38 4.06 15.19
C ILE A 28 2.18 4.51 16.63
N GLU A 29 1.58 5.66 16.82
CA GLU A 29 1.33 6.19 18.15
C GLU A 29 0.40 5.29 18.95
N LYS A 30 -0.46 4.57 18.27
CA LYS A 30 -1.37 3.63 18.94
C LYS A 30 -0.78 2.25 19.14
N GLY A 31 0.49 2.08 18.81
CA GLY A 31 1.18 0.82 19.06
C GLY A 31 1.21 -0.15 17.90
N TYR A 32 0.81 0.28 16.72
CA TYR A 32 0.88 -0.57 15.55
C TYR A 32 2.26 -0.55 14.94
N GLU A 33 2.65 -1.70 14.39
CA GLU A 33 3.86 -1.78 13.58
C GLU A 33 3.44 -1.49 12.15
N VAL A 34 3.94 -0.40 11.58
CA VAL A 34 3.49 0.06 10.27
C VAL A 34 4.58 -0.15 9.24
N HIS A 35 4.20 -0.81 8.17
CA HIS A 35 5.08 -1.10 7.03
C HIS A 35 4.59 -0.33 5.82
N LEU A 36 5.51 0.00 4.93
CA LEU A 36 5.18 0.64 3.67
C LEU A 36 5.91 -0.05 2.55
N ALA A 37 5.17 -0.54 1.57
CA ALA A 37 5.74 -1.10 0.34
C ALA A 37 5.46 -0.12 -0.78
N THR A 38 6.50 0.41 -1.40
CA THR A 38 6.34 1.46 -2.40
C THR A 38 7.60 1.58 -3.26
N THR A 39 7.45 2.23 -4.41
CA THR A 39 8.60 2.61 -5.19
C THR A 39 9.25 3.82 -4.53
N VAL A 40 10.54 3.74 -4.29
CA VAL A 40 11.26 4.77 -3.56
C VAL A 40 11.94 5.73 -4.55
N THR A 41 11.71 7.01 -4.35
CA THR A 41 12.40 8.05 -5.12
C THR A 41 13.32 8.84 -4.19
N ASN A 42 12.78 9.78 -3.43
CA ASN A 42 13.62 10.60 -2.57
C ASN A 42 13.05 10.82 -1.17
N GLN A 43 12.07 10.02 -0.77
CA GLN A 43 11.38 10.22 0.51
C GLN A 43 11.75 9.17 1.56
N ALA A 44 12.72 8.30 1.28
CA ALA A 44 13.04 7.21 2.20
C ALA A 44 13.45 7.70 3.59
N SER A 45 14.23 8.76 3.62
CA SER A 45 14.71 9.33 4.89
C SER A 45 13.55 9.79 5.78
N ILE A 46 12.62 10.53 5.20
CA ILE A 46 11.45 11.03 5.92
C ILE A 46 10.61 9.86 6.44
N ILE A 47 10.42 8.87 5.58
CA ILE A 47 9.60 7.70 5.94
C ILE A 47 10.25 6.93 7.10
N LYS A 48 11.54 6.67 7.01
CA LYS A 48 12.23 5.92 8.05
C LYS A 48 12.28 6.69 9.36
N ASP A 49 12.38 8.00 9.29
CA ASP A 49 12.44 8.83 10.49
C ASP A 49 11.14 8.79 11.29
N THR A 50 10.03 8.45 10.65
CA THR A 50 8.77 8.34 11.37
C THR A 50 8.58 7.01 12.07
N GLY A 51 9.48 6.06 11.85
CA GLY A 51 9.37 4.75 12.47
C GLY A 51 8.72 3.69 11.61
N LEU A 52 8.46 4.00 10.35
CA LEU A 52 7.91 3.03 9.42
C LEU A 52 8.98 2.06 8.95
N ILE A 53 8.56 0.84 8.69
CA ILE A 53 9.44 -0.15 8.09
C ILE A 53 9.21 -0.12 6.58
N LEU A 54 10.22 0.27 5.84
CA LEU A 54 10.11 0.49 4.40
C LEU A 54 10.51 -0.74 3.61
N HIS A 55 9.66 -1.13 2.68
CA HIS A 55 9.95 -2.21 1.72
C HIS A 55 9.95 -1.59 0.34
N GLU A 56 11.10 -1.59 -0.30
CA GLU A 56 11.22 -1.02 -1.62
C GLU A 56 10.66 -1.97 -2.65
N LEU A 57 9.89 -1.43 -3.59
CA LEU A 57 9.17 -2.20 -4.58
C LEU A 57 9.22 -1.45 -5.89
N GLN A 58 9.46 -2.17 -6.98
CA GLN A 58 9.48 -1.56 -8.29
C GLN A 58 8.13 -1.74 -8.96
N MET A 59 7.38 -0.67 -9.09
CA MET A 59 6.12 -0.71 -9.82
C MET A 59 6.32 -0.08 -11.18
N SER A 60 6.29 -0.92 -12.20
CA SER A 60 6.47 -0.45 -13.55
C SER A 60 5.29 0.39 -14.00
N ARG A 61 5.58 1.52 -14.60
CA ARG A 61 4.55 2.41 -15.13
C ARG A 61 4.41 2.26 -16.64
N SER A 62 5.36 1.59 -17.26
CA SER A 62 5.39 1.45 -18.71
C SER A 62 6.08 0.14 -19.03
N GLY A 63 6.33 -0.07 -20.32
CA GLY A 63 6.99 -1.26 -20.77
C GLY A 63 6.06 -2.44 -20.84
N SER A 64 6.59 -3.63 -20.71
CA SER A 64 5.80 -4.83 -20.81
C SER A 64 4.88 -4.95 -19.60
N ARG A 65 3.65 -4.71 -19.82
CA ARG A 65 2.69 -4.63 -18.74
C ARG A 65 2.43 -5.98 -18.09
N ILE A 66 2.37 -7.02 -18.89
CA ILE A 66 2.07 -8.34 -18.35
C ILE A 66 3.21 -8.86 -17.50
N ILE A 67 4.41 -8.84 -18.06
CA ILE A 67 5.57 -9.36 -17.33
C ILE A 67 5.92 -8.47 -16.15
N GLY A 68 5.88 -7.16 -16.37
CA GLY A 68 6.18 -6.21 -15.29
C GLY A 68 5.20 -6.33 -14.14
N ASN A 69 3.92 -6.46 -14.46
CA ASN A 69 2.91 -6.60 -13.42
C ASN A 69 3.02 -7.93 -12.69
N LEU A 70 3.39 -8.98 -13.39
CA LEU A 70 3.57 -10.27 -12.77
C LEU A 70 4.73 -10.26 -11.79
N LYS A 71 5.84 -9.64 -12.18
CA LYS A 71 6.97 -9.49 -11.27
C LYS A 71 6.61 -8.68 -10.05
N THR A 72 5.87 -7.61 -10.24
CA THR A 72 5.42 -6.77 -9.14
C THR A 72 4.50 -7.55 -8.22
N LEU A 73 3.58 -8.32 -8.79
CA LEU A 73 2.67 -9.12 -7.99
C LEU A 73 3.41 -10.14 -7.14
N ILE A 74 4.40 -10.81 -7.72
CA ILE A 74 5.21 -11.78 -6.98
C ILE A 74 5.94 -11.08 -5.82
N ALA A 75 6.49 -9.90 -6.07
CA ALA A 75 7.17 -9.15 -5.03
C ALA A 75 6.22 -8.76 -3.90
N ILE A 76 5.01 -8.35 -4.25
CA ILE A 76 4.01 -7.98 -3.27
C ILE A 76 3.60 -9.20 -2.43
N ILE A 77 3.38 -10.33 -3.08
CA ILE A 77 3.04 -11.57 -2.36
C ILE A 77 4.14 -11.91 -1.37
N LYS A 78 5.39 -11.78 -1.78
CA LYS A 78 6.52 -12.08 -0.93
C LYS A 78 6.54 -11.16 0.30
N ILE A 79 6.33 -9.87 0.09
CA ILE A 79 6.29 -8.92 1.19
C ILE A 79 5.13 -9.24 2.12
N PHE A 80 3.96 -9.53 1.57
CA PHE A 80 2.79 -9.85 2.39
C PHE A 80 3.03 -11.09 3.25
N ARG A 81 3.71 -12.09 2.70
CA ARG A 81 4.04 -13.29 3.47
C ARG A 81 5.04 -13.00 4.56
N GLU A 82 6.04 -12.20 4.26
CA GLU A 82 7.07 -11.87 5.25
C GLU A 82 6.52 -11.04 6.40
N VAL A 83 5.71 -10.05 6.08
CA VAL A 83 5.16 -9.16 7.09
C VAL A 83 3.97 -9.81 7.79
N ASN A 84 3.15 -10.50 7.05
CA ASN A 84 1.92 -11.09 7.54
C ASN A 84 1.07 -10.06 8.28
N PRO A 85 0.69 -8.97 7.62
CA PRO A 85 -0.02 -7.91 8.29
C PRO A 85 -1.47 -8.29 8.58
N ARG A 86 -2.01 -7.70 9.60
CA ARG A 86 -3.43 -7.84 9.91
C ARG A 86 -4.29 -7.08 8.91
N LEU A 87 -3.76 -5.95 8.45
CA LEU A 87 -4.51 -5.06 7.58
C LEU A 87 -3.58 -4.56 6.48
N VAL A 88 -4.05 -4.58 5.24
CA VAL A 88 -3.34 -3.92 4.14
C VAL A 88 -4.18 -2.75 3.66
N HIS A 89 -3.52 -1.63 3.47
CA HIS A 89 -4.15 -0.40 3.01
C HIS A 89 -3.60 -0.12 1.62
N LEU A 90 -4.43 -0.35 0.61
CA LEU A 90 -4.02 -0.26 -0.80
C LEU A 90 -4.44 1.09 -1.34
N VAL A 91 -3.50 1.84 -1.87
CA VAL A 91 -3.73 3.22 -2.30
C VAL A 91 -3.50 3.33 -3.79
N THR A 92 -4.46 3.89 -4.48
CA THR A 92 -4.56 4.08 -5.92
C THR A 92 -4.78 2.75 -6.66
N ILE A 93 -5.07 2.86 -7.94
CA ILE A 93 -5.65 1.73 -8.68
C ILE A 93 -4.73 0.53 -8.82
N LYS A 94 -3.48 0.75 -9.23
CA LYS A 94 -2.58 -0.37 -9.43
C LYS A 94 -2.31 -1.14 -8.15
N PRO A 95 -1.98 -0.48 -7.02
CA PRO A 95 -1.88 -1.19 -5.76
C PRO A 95 -3.16 -1.89 -5.34
N ILE A 96 -4.32 -1.31 -5.63
CA ILE A 96 -5.58 -1.94 -5.28
C ILE A 96 -5.74 -3.26 -6.01
N ILE A 97 -5.47 -3.27 -7.30
CA ILE A 97 -5.61 -4.49 -8.10
C ILE A 97 -4.59 -5.54 -7.70
N LEU A 98 -3.32 -5.17 -7.73
CA LEU A 98 -2.25 -6.12 -7.43
C LEU A 98 -2.24 -6.55 -5.97
N GLY A 99 -2.45 -5.60 -5.07
CA GLY A 99 -2.48 -5.89 -3.66
C GLY A 99 -3.68 -6.73 -3.27
N GLY A 100 -4.83 -6.48 -3.91
CA GLY A 100 -6.01 -7.28 -3.68
C GLY A 100 -5.80 -8.73 -4.06
N ILE A 101 -5.17 -8.97 -5.22
CA ILE A 101 -4.84 -10.33 -5.65
C ILE A 101 -3.86 -10.97 -4.67
N ALA A 102 -2.82 -10.23 -4.28
CA ALA A 102 -1.83 -10.75 -3.36
C ALA A 102 -2.43 -11.09 -2.00
N ALA A 103 -3.35 -10.26 -1.53
CA ALA A 103 -4.01 -10.50 -0.25
C ALA A 103 -4.80 -11.80 -0.28
N ARG A 104 -5.43 -12.11 -1.40
CA ARG A 104 -6.18 -13.35 -1.52
C ARG A 104 -5.24 -14.55 -1.49
N PHE A 105 -4.11 -14.46 -2.17
CA PHE A 105 -3.14 -15.55 -2.16
C PHE A 105 -2.50 -15.76 -0.80
N THR A 106 -2.39 -14.72 -0.01
CA THR A 106 -1.75 -14.81 1.31
C THR A 106 -2.75 -14.88 2.45
N LYS A 107 -4.04 -14.91 2.11
CA LYS A 107 -5.12 -15.05 3.10
C LYS A 107 -5.17 -13.91 4.11
N ILE A 108 -4.87 -12.71 3.64
CA ILE A 108 -5.03 -11.52 4.45
C ILE A 108 -6.48 -11.05 4.30
N HIS A 109 -7.18 -10.92 5.40
CA HIS A 109 -8.60 -10.58 5.37
C HIS A 109 -8.89 -9.11 5.52
N GLY A 110 -8.04 -8.38 6.21
CA GLY A 110 -8.25 -6.96 6.39
C GLY A 110 -7.69 -6.17 5.22
N VAL A 111 -8.55 -5.72 4.31
CA VAL A 111 -8.12 -4.99 3.12
C VAL A 111 -8.92 -3.70 3.01
N ILE A 112 -8.20 -2.58 2.96
CA ILE A 112 -8.82 -1.28 2.70
C ILE A 112 -8.30 -0.78 1.37
N ALA A 113 -9.18 -0.40 0.48
CA ALA A 113 -8.81 0.16 -0.81
C ALA A 113 -9.16 1.63 -0.84
N ALA A 114 -8.16 2.47 -1.04
CA ALA A 114 -8.34 3.91 -1.07
C ALA A 114 -8.07 4.43 -2.47
N VAL A 115 -9.09 4.94 -3.12
CA VAL A 115 -8.97 5.51 -4.46
C VAL A 115 -8.84 7.01 -4.32
N SER A 116 -7.61 7.49 -4.46
CA SER A 116 -7.33 8.91 -4.41
C SER A 116 -6.99 9.40 -5.79
N GLY A 117 -7.27 10.61 -6.04
CA GLY A 117 -6.93 11.18 -7.31
C GLY A 117 -8.08 11.12 -8.26
N LEU A 118 -8.44 9.92 -8.73
CA LEU A 118 -9.60 9.83 -9.53
C LEU A 118 -10.82 9.89 -8.65
N GLY A 119 -10.53 9.89 -7.37
CA GLY A 119 -11.50 9.61 -6.38
C GLY A 119 -12.63 10.59 -6.27
N SER A 120 -12.32 11.84 -6.35
CA SER A 120 -13.35 12.85 -6.14
C SER A 120 -14.54 12.62 -7.08
N SER A 121 -14.26 12.62 -8.36
CA SER A 121 -15.28 12.44 -9.37
C SER A 121 -15.86 11.04 -9.35
N PHE A 122 -15.02 10.07 -9.19
CA PHE A 122 -15.46 8.69 -9.17
C PHE A 122 -16.37 8.40 -7.98
N LEU A 123 -16.01 8.87 -6.81
CA LEU A 123 -16.80 8.66 -5.62
C LEU A 123 -18.14 9.37 -5.69
N ASP A 124 -18.13 10.58 -6.20
CA ASP A 124 -19.36 11.33 -6.31
C ASP A 124 -20.36 10.64 -7.22
N ASN A 125 -19.89 10.09 -8.32
CA ASN A 125 -20.77 9.46 -9.28
C ASN A 125 -21.03 7.99 -9.00
N GLY A 126 -20.07 7.33 -8.43
CA GLY A 126 -20.14 5.90 -8.20
C GLY A 126 -20.71 5.53 -6.86
N ILE A 127 -20.15 6.10 -5.81
CA ILE A 127 -20.52 5.72 -4.45
C ILE A 127 -21.53 6.66 -3.86
N TYR A 128 -21.24 7.94 -3.92
CA TYR A 128 -22.13 8.92 -3.31
C TYR A 128 -23.32 9.24 -4.18
N GLY A 129 -23.21 8.97 -5.44
CA GLY A 129 -24.33 9.15 -6.33
C GLY A 129 -25.44 8.15 -6.08
N LYS A 130 -25.16 7.22 -5.24
CA LYS A 130 -26.19 6.28 -4.87
C LYS A 130 -26.98 6.79 -3.69
#